data_21ce683d6b19d9a8c0d2b1ccdf1d7cd2
#
_entry.id   21ce683d6b19d9a8c0d2b1ccdf1d7cd2
#
_cell.length_a   1.000
_cell.length_b   1.000
_cell.length_c   1.000
_cell.angle_alpha   90.00
_cell.angle_beta   90.00
_cell.angle_gamma   90.00
#
_symmetry.space_group_name_H-M   'P 1'
#
loop_
_entity.id
_entity.type
_entity.pdbx_description
1 polymer ?
#
loop_
_entity_poly.entity_id
_entity_poly.type
_entity_poly.pdbx_seq_one_letter_code
_entity_poly.pdbx_strand_id
1 'polypeptide(L)'
;MEDLYKVTDDLAKFEKFKGKLPLEMRDINKLTPDALYDAVKDFDLTLATTTKAERQSAPVHPGAKLVFDGPTWRVIEIENKGAVGKEAACFYGGHNRETRWCTSTPGTDQWFNRYIKDGPLYVVYNPNDTQVAPETGLPVNRYQFHFPSNQFMDKDDRQQDLVQLLNGPMKELKNYFKPEFAKGLTTGGEKLVIDSFSHGAIGKFIGLYGLDDLIGNLPDTLKEFHIQNRDKNGLIINIPEEIGRFKELTGIILDNCIESIPDSICTLPKLRFLALNNNQKLTSIPDCIADLPSLYFLNLKGSDNVQVPESIKAKGTEMGPGMWDLQD
;
A
#
# COMPACT_ATOMS: atom_id res chain seq x y z
N MET A 1 30.21 30.95 -41.48
CA MET A 1 29.76 29.53 -41.43
C MET A 1 29.63 29.02 -40.00
N GLU A 2 30.50 29.40 -39.06
CA GLU A 2 30.41 29.01 -37.65
C GLU A 2 29.13 29.48 -36.92
N ASP A 3 28.65 30.70 -37.26
CA ASP A 3 27.44 31.23 -36.64
C ASP A 3 26.14 30.52 -37.09
N LEU A 4 26.10 29.99 -38.30
CA LEU A 4 24.96 29.21 -38.78
C LEU A 4 24.83 27.85 -38.11
N TYR A 5 25.94 27.19 -37.76
CA TYR A 5 25.91 25.91 -37.00
C TYR A 5 25.44 26.09 -35.56
N LYS A 6 25.83 27.18 -34.90
CA LYS A 6 25.37 27.49 -33.56
C LYS A 6 23.87 27.70 -33.49
N VAL A 7 23.30 28.51 -34.38
CA VAL A 7 21.87 28.76 -34.45
C VAL A 7 21.07 27.49 -34.74
N THR A 8 21.61 26.58 -35.57
CA THR A 8 20.94 25.30 -35.87
C THR A 8 20.89 24.39 -34.64
N ASP A 9 21.96 24.34 -33.83
CA ASP A 9 22.02 23.57 -32.61
C ASP A 9 21.06 24.13 -31.54
N ASP A 10 21.03 25.46 -31.40
CA ASP A 10 20.12 26.14 -30.44
C ASP A 10 18.65 25.99 -30.84
N LEU A 11 18.31 26.00 -32.11
CA LEU A 11 16.99 25.71 -32.63
C LEU A 11 16.58 24.26 -32.32
N ALA A 12 17.50 23.31 -32.54
CA ALA A 12 17.25 21.90 -32.22
C ALA A 12 17.02 21.69 -30.69
N LYS A 13 17.83 22.37 -29.88
CA LYS A 13 17.62 22.37 -28.40
C LYS A 13 16.28 23.00 -28.03
N PHE A 14 15.93 24.14 -28.61
CA PHE A 14 14.68 24.82 -28.38
C PHE A 14 13.49 23.89 -28.69
N GLU A 15 13.42 23.34 -29.91
CA GLU A 15 12.32 22.44 -30.28
C GLU A 15 12.22 21.23 -29.35
N LYS A 16 13.34 20.69 -28.93
CA LYS A 16 13.39 19.55 -28.01
C LYS A 16 12.95 19.89 -26.58
N PHE A 17 13.27 21.10 -26.10
CA PHE A 17 13.13 21.46 -24.70
C PHE A 17 12.16 22.62 -24.43
N LYS A 18 11.49 23.19 -25.45
CA LYS A 18 10.57 24.33 -25.29
C LYS A 18 9.51 24.14 -24.21
N GLY A 19 9.07 22.90 -23.95
CA GLY A 19 8.12 22.58 -22.89
C GLY A 19 8.67 22.79 -21.48
N LYS A 20 9.99 22.87 -21.30
CA LYS A 20 10.68 23.11 -20.03
C LYS A 20 10.99 24.59 -19.78
N LEU A 21 10.88 25.43 -20.81
CA LEU A 21 11.10 26.87 -20.70
C LEU A 21 9.91 27.57 -20.03
N PRO A 22 10.12 28.73 -19.41
CA PRO A 22 9.04 29.63 -18.99
C PRO A 22 8.08 29.93 -20.13
N LEU A 23 6.81 30.15 -19.85
CA LEU A 23 5.76 30.32 -20.87
C LEU A 23 6.07 31.45 -21.85
N GLU A 24 6.64 32.56 -21.37
CA GLU A 24 7.06 33.71 -22.15
C GLU A 24 8.20 33.40 -23.15
N MET A 25 9.00 32.38 -22.90
CA MET A 25 10.12 31.94 -23.74
C MET A 25 9.80 30.79 -24.71
N ARG A 26 8.54 30.32 -24.75
CA ARG A 26 8.13 29.19 -25.59
C ARG A 26 7.80 29.56 -27.05
N ASP A 27 7.70 30.83 -27.34
CA ASP A 27 7.42 31.33 -28.69
C ASP A 27 8.74 31.78 -29.34
N ILE A 28 9.26 30.98 -30.25
CA ILE A 28 10.53 31.22 -30.95
C ILE A 28 10.55 32.56 -31.68
N ASN A 29 9.40 33.04 -32.19
CA ASN A 29 9.29 34.31 -32.94
C ASN A 29 9.50 35.54 -32.05
N LYS A 30 9.50 35.37 -30.73
CA LYS A 30 9.72 36.42 -29.74
C LYS A 30 11.14 36.44 -29.19
N LEU A 31 11.96 35.46 -29.55
CA LEU A 31 13.35 35.34 -29.09
C LEU A 31 14.33 35.90 -30.12
N THR A 32 15.28 36.70 -29.67
CA THR A 32 16.47 37.00 -30.44
C THR A 32 17.43 35.81 -30.44
N PRO A 33 18.39 35.71 -31.36
CA PRO A 33 19.37 34.64 -31.35
C PRO A 33 20.11 34.50 -30.00
N ASP A 34 20.49 35.59 -29.36
CA ASP A 34 21.17 35.58 -28.07
C ASP A 34 20.22 35.13 -26.93
N ALA A 35 18.95 35.56 -26.95
CA ALA A 35 17.95 35.10 -26.00
C ALA A 35 17.62 33.61 -26.20
N LEU A 36 17.64 33.11 -27.42
CA LEU A 36 17.47 31.70 -27.72
C LEU A 36 18.65 30.90 -27.17
N TYR A 37 19.89 31.33 -27.46
CA TYR A 37 21.09 30.70 -26.90
C TYR A 37 21.05 30.64 -25.35
N ASP A 38 20.79 31.77 -24.71
CA ASP A 38 20.72 31.83 -23.24
C ASP A 38 19.62 30.92 -22.66
N ALA A 39 18.48 30.82 -23.34
CA ALA A 39 17.39 29.95 -22.93
C ALA A 39 17.73 28.45 -23.02
N VAL A 40 18.62 28.04 -23.92
CA VAL A 40 18.86 26.62 -24.24
C VAL A 40 20.30 26.15 -24.00
N LYS A 41 21.23 27.03 -23.66
CA LYS A 41 22.67 26.72 -23.51
C LYS A 41 22.97 25.59 -22.54
N ASP A 42 22.17 25.47 -21.48
CA ASP A 42 22.32 24.46 -20.44
C ASP A 42 21.67 23.10 -20.80
N PHE A 43 20.97 23.04 -21.94
CA PHE A 43 20.38 21.78 -22.40
C PHE A 43 21.35 21.02 -23.30
N ASP A 44 21.47 19.72 -23.05
CA ASP A 44 22.29 18.80 -23.82
C ASP A 44 21.41 17.96 -24.76
N LEU A 45 21.66 18.06 -26.06
CA LEU A 45 20.96 17.28 -27.12
C LEU A 45 21.24 15.78 -27.02
N THR A 46 22.38 15.39 -26.43
CA THR A 46 22.73 13.98 -26.24
C THR A 46 21.94 13.33 -25.09
N LEU A 47 21.45 14.14 -24.16
CA LEU A 47 20.54 13.66 -23.12
C LEU A 47 19.21 13.30 -23.79
N ALA A 48 18.90 12.01 -23.82
CA ALA A 48 17.67 11.47 -24.39
C ALA A 48 16.45 12.01 -23.65
N THR A 49 15.87 13.11 -24.16
CA THR A 49 14.52 13.50 -23.74
C THR A 49 13.55 12.77 -24.67
N THR A 50 13.20 11.56 -24.28
CA THR A 50 12.09 10.87 -24.92
C THR A 50 10.81 11.69 -24.77
N THR A 51 10.10 11.91 -25.87
CA THR A 51 8.75 12.52 -25.83
C THR A 51 7.81 11.62 -25.03
N LYS A 52 6.66 12.17 -24.57
CA LYS A 52 5.64 11.35 -23.86
C LYS A 52 5.24 10.13 -24.71
N ALA A 53 5.14 10.28 -26.04
CA ALA A 53 4.83 9.19 -26.96
C ALA A 53 5.99 8.17 -27.07
N GLU A 54 7.24 8.62 -27.10
CA GLU A 54 8.41 7.73 -27.10
C GLU A 54 8.60 7.00 -25.76
N ARG A 55 8.23 7.65 -24.63
CA ARG A 55 8.24 7.01 -23.30
C ARG A 55 7.15 5.96 -23.17
N GLN A 56 5.97 6.19 -23.77
CA GLN A 56 4.89 5.21 -23.84
C GLN A 56 5.22 4.03 -24.77
N SER A 57 6.10 4.23 -25.75
CA SER A 57 6.56 3.20 -26.69
C SER A 57 7.84 2.48 -26.25
N ALA A 58 8.46 2.85 -25.11
CA ALA A 58 9.62 2.12 -24.60
C ALA A 58 9.23 0.66 -24.36
N PRO A 59 9.89 -0.29 -25.04
CA PRO A 59 9.51 -1.69 -24.95
C PRO A 59 9.66 -2.19 -23.51
N VAL A 60 8.59 -2.77 -22.98
CA VAL A 60 8.61 -3.45 -21.68
C VAL A 60 9.36 -4.76 -21.87
N HIS A 61 10.24 -5.12 -20.90
CA HIS A 61 10.97 -6.38 -20.94
C HIS A 61 10.00 -7.57 -21.04
N PRO A 62 10.27 -8.61 -21.84
CA PRO A 62 9.35 -9.74 -22.07
C PRO A 62 8.87 -10.46 -20.79
N GLY A 63 9.65 -10.41 -19.69
CA GLY A 63 9.29 -10.98 -18.39
C GLY A 63 8.54 -10.02 -17.47
N ALA A 64 8.10 -8.88 -17.97
CA ALA A 64 7.46 -7.84 -17.21
C ALA A 64 6.26 -7.26 -17.96
N LYS A 65 5.42 -6.51 -17.26
CA LYS A 65 4.22 -5.88 -17.78
C LYS A 65 4.10 -4.46 -17.23
N LEU A 66 3.82 -3.50 -18.10
CA LEU A 66 3.43 -2.16 -17.68
C LEU A 66 1.98 -2.22 -17.18
N VAL A 67 1.78 -1.96 -15.90
CA VAL A 67 0.48 -2.12 -15.23
C VAL A 67 -0.12 -0.79 -14.79
N PHE A 68 0.70 0.26 -14.69
CA PHE A 68 0.25 1.63 -14.46
C PHE A 68 1.16 2.62 -15.18
N ASP A 69 0.56 3.58 -15.89
CA ASP A 69 1.26 4.66 -16.59
C ASP A 69 0.56 5.99 -16.30
N GLY A 70 0.91 6.58 -15.16
CA GLY A 70 0.33 7.84 -14.69
C GLY A 70 1.12 9.07 -15.13
N PRO A 71 0.65 10.26 -14.74
CA PRO A 71 1.32 11.53 -15.03
C PRO A 71 2.73 11.63 -14.44
N THR A 72 2.94 11.06 -13.25
CA THR A 72 4.18 11.17 -12.48
C THR A 72 4.85 9.81 -12.31
N TRP A 73 4.10 8.75 -12.11
CA TRP A 73 4.64 7.44 -11.78
C TRP A 73 4.28 6.38 -12.80
N ARG A 74 5.20 5.43 -12.98
CA ARG A 74 5.02 4.23 -13.79
C ARG A 74 5.25 3.02 -12.91
N VAL A 75 4.43 1.97 -13.10
CA VAL A 75 4.55 0.70 -12.38
C VAL A 75 4.74 -0.43 -13.39
N ILE A 76 5.81 -1.15 -13.21
CA ILE A 76 6.13 -2.38 -13.94
C ILE A 76 5.90 -3.56 -12.99
N GLU A 77 5.08 -4.51 -13.40
CA GLU A 77 4.90 -5.79 -12.74
C GLU A 77 5.85 -6.82 -13.35
N ILE A 78 6.66 -7.46 -12.51
CA ILE A 78 7.52 -8.58 -12.91
C ILE A 78 6.77 -9.85 -12.60
N GLU A 79 6.50 -10.63 -13.64
CA GLU A 79 5.71 -11.85 -13.58
C GLU A 79 6.59 -13.08 -13.23
N ASN A 80 5.96 -14.09 -12.65
CA ASN A 80 6.62 -15.38 -12.41
C ASN A 80 6.74 -16.19 -13.72
N LYS A 81 7.69 -15.81 -14.57
CA LYS A 81 8.00 -16.45 -15.84
C LYS A 81 9.38 -17.15 -15.81
N GLY A 82 9.80 -17.69 -14.68
CA GLY A 82 11.08 -18.39 -14.54
C GLY A 82 12.27 -17.51 -14.95
N ALA A 83 13.12 -18.02 -15.86
CA ALA A 83 14.31 -17.28 -16.31
C ALA A 83 14.00 -15.93 -16.94
N VAL A 84 12.91 -15.80 -17.69
CA VAL A 84 12.53 -14.54 -18.36
C VAL A 84 12.07 -13.49 -17.31
N GLY A 85 11.34 -13.90 -16.28
CA GLY A 85 10.99 -13.01 -15.16
C GLY A 85 12.22 -12.60 -14.36
N LYS A 86 13.17 -13.52 -14.16
CA LYS A 86 14.45 -13.20 -13.51
C LYS A 86 15.27 -12.21 -14.30
N GLU A 87 15.35 -12.35 -15.63
CA GLU A 87 16.01 -11.40 -16.51
C GLU A 87 15.37 -10.01 -16.43
N ALA A 88 14.03 -9.96 -16.38
CA ALA A 88 13.32 -8.69 -16.16
C ALA A 88 13.70 -8.06 -14.81
N ALA A 89 13.74 -8.82 -13.71
CA ALA A 89 14.17 -8.33 -12.41
C ALA A 89 15.62 -7.80 -12.46
N CYS A 90 16.52 -8.49 -13.13
CA CYS A 90 17.90 -8.04 -13.35
C CYS A 90 17.94 -6.74 -14.14
N PHE A 91 17.21 -6.65 -15.26
CA PHE A 91 17.14 -5.46 -16.10
C PHE A 91 16.62 -4.25 -15.30
N TYR A 92 15.44 -4.35 -14.68
CA TYR A 92 14.86 -3.23 -13.94
C TYR A 92 15.65 -2.85 -12.68
N GLY A 93 16.42 -3.76 -12.11
CA GLY A 93 17.35 -3.51 -11.02
C GLY A 93 18.76 -3.10 -11.45
N GLY A 94 19.02 -2.99 -12.79
CA GLY A 94 20.34 -2.63 -13.32
C GLY A 94 21.41 -3.65 -12.96
N HIS A 95 21.09 -4.94 -13.01
CA HIS A 95 22.00 -6.06 -12.75
C HIS A 95 22.76 -5.93 -11.41
N ASN A 96 22.10 -5.37 -10.38
CA ASN A 96 22.67 -5.10 -9.06
C ASN A 96 23.82 -4.08 -9.06
N ARG A 97 23.92 -3.25 -10.10
CA ARG A 97 24.91 -2.16 -10.21
C ARG A 97 24.29 -0.79 -10.00
N GLU A 98 23.04 -0.64 -10.47
CA GLU A 98 22.28 0.61 -10.36
C GLU A 98 21.35 0.63 -9.13
N THR A 99 20.91 -0.55 -8.68
CA THR A 99 20.20 -0.75 -7.42
C THR A 99 20.89 -1.83 -6.60
N ARG A 100 20.59 -1.91 -5.31
CA ARG A 100 21.12 -2.94 -4.39
C ARG A 100 20.16 -4.09 -4.15
N TRP A 101 19.11 -4.23 -4.96
CA TRP A 101 18.10 -5.27 -4.77
C TRP A 101 18.65 -6.67 -4.99
N CYS A 102 18.50 -7.52 -3.98
CA CYS A 102 18.95 -8.91 -4.05
C CYS A 102 18.27 -9.72 -5.16
N THR A 103 17.04 -9.34 -5.55
CA THR A 103 16.27 -9.95 -6.65
C THR A 103 16.88 -9.70 -8.02
N SER A 104 17.71 -8.66 -8.17
CA SER A 104 18.33 -8.24 -9.44
C SER A 104 19.78 -8.69 -9.60
N THR A 105 20.31 -9.54 -8.69
CA THR A 105 21.67 -10.05 -8.75
C THR A 105 21.80 -11.12 -9.83
N PRO A 106 22.65 -10.91 -10.87
CA PRO A 106 22.89 -11.92 -11.89
C PRO A 106 23.48 -13.22 -11.33
N GLY A 107 23.13 -14.35 -11.94
CA GLY A 107 23.68 -15.66 -11.61
C GLY A 107 23.20 -16.27 -10.29
N THR A 108 22.29 -15.62 -9.57
CA THR A 108 21.64 -16.16 -8.38
C THR A 108 20.14 -16.00 -8.45
N ASP A 109 19.40 -17.09 -8.42
CA ASP A 109 17.93 -17.07 -8.55
C ASP A 109 17.21 -17.21 -7.20
N GLN A 110 17.94 -17.55 -6.14
CA GLN A 110 17.34 -17.90 -4.85
C GLN A 110 16.45 -16.78 -4.27
N TRP A 111 16.89 -15.51 -4.34
CA TRP A 111 16.12 -14.39 -3.81
C TRP A 111 14.93 -14.05 -4.71
N PHE A 112 15.12 -14.03 -6.02
CA PHE A 112 14.02 -13.84 -6.96
C PHE A 112 12.95 -14.90 -6.77
N ASN A 113 13.35 -16.19 -6.77
CA ASN A 113 12.43 -17.32 -6.60
C ASN A 113 11.72 -17.32 -5.24
N ARG A 114 12.38 -16.80 -4.19
CA ARG A 114 11.76 -16.67 -2.87
C ARG A 114 10.59 -15.70 -2.86
N TYR A 115 10.74 -14.52 -3.50
CA TYR A 115 9.69 -13.51 -3.52
C TYR A 115 8.59 -13.84 -4.53
N ILE A 116 8.97 -14.16 -5.76
CA ILE A 116 8.03 -14.28 -6.87
C ILE A 116 7.00 -15.41 -6.72
N LYS A 117 7.30 -16.43 -5.91
CA LYS A 117 6.36 -17.50 -5.59
C LYS A 117 5.18 -17.04 -4.74
N ASP A 118 5.39 -16.04 -3.90
CA ASP A 118 4.39 -15.53 -2.96
C ASP A 118 3.56 -14.37 -3.59
N GLY A 119 4.06 -13.77 -4.68
CA GLY A 119 3.38 -12.71 -5.43
C GLY A 119 4.31 -11.94 -6.36
N PRO A 120 3.76 -11.01 -7.14
CA PRO A 120 4.55 -10.25 -8.11
C PRO A 120 5.48 -9.25 -7.42
N LEU A 121 6.59 -8.94 -8.10
CA LEU A 121 7.46 -7.82 -7.78
C LEU A 121 7.01 -6.62 -8.64
N TYR A 122 6.89 -5.45 -8.01
CA TYR A 122 6.60 -4.21 -8.71
C TYR A 122 7.82 -3.29 -8.71
N VAL A 123 8.18 -2.77 -9.88
CA VAL A 123 9.17 -1.69 -9.99
C VAL A 123 8.44 -0.39 -10.26
N VAL A 124 8.67 0.60 -9.40
CA VAL A 124 7.99 1.90 -9.42
C VAL A 124 9.01 3.00 -9.65
N TYR A 125 8.78 3.83 -10.66
CA TYR A 125 9.66 4.95 -10.97
C TYR A 125 8.92 6.12 -11.63
N ASN A 126 9.52 7.31 -11.53
CA ASN A 126 9.04 8.49 -12.23
C ASN A 126 9.70 8.56 -13.60
N PRO A 127 8.98 8.35 -14.74
CA PRO A 127 9.55 8.40 -16.06
C PRO A 127 10.02 9.82 -16.47
N ASN A 128 9.68 10.85 -15.70
CA ASN A 128 10.10 12.22 -15.92
C ASN A 128 11.37 12.59 -15.11
N ASP A 129 11.92 11.66 -14.32
CA ASP A 129 13.19 11.88 -13.64
C ASP A 129 14.29 12.04 -14.68
N THR A 130 15.07 13.12 -14.60
CA THR A 130 16.14 13.44 -15.53
C THR A 130 17.43 12.70 -15.23
N GLN A 131 17.55 12.18 -13.99
CA GLN A 131 18.69 11.34 -13.62
C GLN A 131 18.42 9.90 -14.05
N VAL A 132 19.05 9.50 -15.14
CA VAL A 132 18.94 8.15 -15.69
C VAL A 132 20.22 7.36 -15.45
N ALA A 133 20.06 6.09 -15.19
CA ALA A 133 21.16 5.16 -15.00
C ALA A 133 21.80 4.78 -16.37
N PRO A 134 23.14 4.73 -16.45
CA PRO A 134 23.84 4.64 -17.74
C PRO A 134 23.64 3.28 -18.45
N GLU A 135 23.43 2.20 -17.71
CA GLU A 135 23.32 0.86 -18.33
C GLU A 135 21.90 0.57 -18.84
N THR A 136 20.88 0.97 -18.09
CA THR A 136 19.48 0.65 -18.42
C THR A 136 18.72 1.80 -19.08
N GLY A 137 19.20 3.05 -18.93
CA GLY A 137 18.45 4.24 -19.30
C GLY A 137 17.22 4.50 -18.43
N LEU A 138 17.01 3.72 -17.37
CA LEU A 138 15.91 3.89 -16.43
C LEU A 138 16.25 5.00 -15.41
N PRO A 139 15.23 5.65 -14.82
CA PRO A 139 15.45 6.60 -13.73
C PRO A 139 16.29 6.00 -12.60
N VAL A 140 17.26 6.78 -12.08
CA VAL A 140 18.11 6.36 -10.97
C VAL A 140 17.27 6.09 -9.72
N ASN A 141 16.31 6.98 -9.45
CA ASN A 141 15.42 6.84 -8.30
C ASN A 141 14.23 5.94 -8.67
N ARG A 142 14.33 4.70 -8.27
CA ARG A 142 13.28 3.71 -8.45
C ARG A 142 13.14 2.84 -7.22
N TYR A 143 11.97 2.22 -7.09
CA TYR A 143 11.56 1.44 -5.93
C TYR A 143 11.18 0.03 -6.37
N GLN A 144 11.39 -0.94 -5.49
CA GLN A 144 10.87 -2.29 -5.65
C GLN A 144 9.88 -2.60 -4.53
N PHE A 145 8.65 -2.96 -4.89
CA PHE A 145 7.59 -3.29 -3.95
C PHE A 145 7.24 -4.78 -4.05
N HIS A 146 7.08 -5.41 -2.89
CA HIS A 146 6.55 -6.77 -2.77
C HIS A 146 5.57 -6.83 -1.60
N PHE A 147 4.28 -6.84 -1.92
CA PHE A 147 3.19 -6.75 -0.94
C PHE A 147 3.12 -7.96 -0.02
N PRO A 148 3.25 -9.23 -0.50
CA PRO A 148 3.16 -10.40 0.37
C PRO A 148 4.21 -10.42 1.50
N SER A 149 5.42 -9.91 1.26
CA SER A 149 6.46 -9.82 2.29
C SER A 149 6.51 -8.46 3.00
N ASN A 150 5.61 -7.54 2.65
CA ASN A 150 5.58 -6.18 3.20
C ASN A 150 6.90 -5.40 3.00
N GLN A 151 7.57 -5.62 1.86
CA GLN A 151 8.84 -4.98 1.51
C GLN A 151 8.63 -3.91 0.44
N PHE A 152 9.07 -2.70 0.74
CA PHE A 152 8.96 -1.52 -0.11
C PHE A 152 10.31 -0.80 -0.11
N MET A 153 11.19 -1.20 -1.01
CA MET A 153 12.59 -0.84 -0.99
C MET A 153 12.90 0.30 -1.97
N ASP A 154 13.76 1.23 -1.56
CA ASP A 154 14.39 2.17 -2.49
C ASP A 154 15.53 1.51 -3.29
N LYS A 155 16.19 2.26 -4.17
CA LYS A 155 17.32 1.77 -4.97
C LYS A 155 18.52 1.25 -4.14
N ASP A 156 18.65 1.73 -2.90
CA ASP A 156 19.73 1.34 -1.99
C ASP A 156 19.35 0.17 -1.06
N ASP A 157 18.23 -0.50 -1.36
CA ASP A 157 17.65 -1.61 -0.58
C ASP A 157 17.27 -1.22 0.85
N ARG A 158 16.82 0.04 1.03
CA ARG A 158 16.33 0.54 2.31
C ARG A 158 14.83 0.50 2.33
N GLN A 159 14.28 -0.06 3.42
CA GLN A 159 12.83 -0.10 3.63
C GLN A 159 12.24 1.30 3.70
N GLN A 160 11.20 1.54 2.94
CA GLN A 160 10.45 2.80 2.89
C GLN A 160 9.12 2.69 3.63
N ASP A 161 8.66 3.81 4.15
CA ASP A 161 7.30 3.92 4.68
C ASP A 161 6.29 4.11 3.54
N LEU A 162 5.63 3.00 3.16
CA LEU A 162 4.67 3.03 2.07
C LEU A 162 3.46 3.93 2.35
N VAL A 163 3.06 4.09 3.62
CA VAL A 163 1.94 4.98 3.99
C VAL A 163 2.31 6.43 3.70
N GLN A 164 3.53 6.84 4.05
CA GLN A 164 4.04 8.17 3.73
C GLN A 164 4.18 8.38 2.22
N LEU A 165 4.69 7.38 1.48
CA LEU A 165 4.83 7.47 0.02
C LEU A 165 3.48 7.65 -0.67
N LEU A 166 2.48 6.82 -0.33
CA LEU A 166 1.15 6.82 -0.95
C LEU A 166 0.21 7.95 -0.46
N ASN A 167 0.47 8.54 0.68
CA ASN A 167 -0.21 9.78 1.09
C ASN A 167 0.53 11.05 0.63
N GLY A 168 1.76 10.92 0.16
CA GLY A 168 2.65 11.99 -0.29
C GLY A 168 2.99 11.93 -1.78
N PRO A 169 4.28 11.71 -2.12
CA PRO A 169 4.76 11.86 -3.51
C PRO A 169 4.15 10.85 -4.49
N MET A 170 3.68 9.69 -4.02
CA MET A 170 3.09 8.63 -4.83
C MET A 170 1.56 8.53 -4.68
N LYS A 171 0.87 9.61 -4.29
CA LYS A 171 -0.57 9.55 -4.01
C LYS A 171 -1.43 9.06 -5.20
N GLU A 172 -0.99 9.25 -6.44
CA GLU A 172 -1.69 8.75 -7.61
C GLU A 172 -1.73 7.22 -7.69
N LEU A 173 -0.77 6.54 -7.04
CA LEU A 173 -0.69 5.08 -6.97
C LEU A 173 -1.55 4.48 -5.85
N LYS A 174 -2.08 5.30 -4.95
CA LYS A 174 -2.82 4.85 -3.77
C LYS A 174 -3.97 3.92 -4.14
N ASN A 175 -4.85 4.38 -5.03
CA ASN A 175 -6.00 3.56 -5.47
C ASN A 175 -5.58 2.38 -6.35
N TYR A 176 -4.50 2.52 -7.11
CA TYR A 176 -3.97 1.43 -7.93
C TYR A 176 -3.54 0.23 -7.07
N PHE A 177 -2.81 0.48 -5.97
CA PHE A 177 -2.32 -0.60 -5.09
C PHE A 177 -3.34 -1.08 -4.05
N LYS A 178 -4.51 -0.47 -3.94
CA LYS A 178 -5.54 -0.89 -2.99
C LYS A 178 -5.89 -2.39 -3.09
N PRO A 179 -6.09 -2.99 -4.29
CA PRO A 179 -6.35 -4.42 -4.41
C PRO A 179 -5.20 -5.30 -3.93
N GLU A 180 -3.94 -4.87 -4.07
CA GLU A 180 -2.78 -5.64 -3.60
C GLU A 180 -2.74 -5.72 -2.07
N PHE A 181 -3.09 -4.64 -1.38
CA PHE A 181 -3.27 -4.67 0.06
C PHE A 181 -4.41 -5.59 0.47
N ALA A 182 -5.53 -5.56 -0.26
CA ALA A 182 -6.71 -6.36 0.06
C ALA A 182 -6.44 -7.87 -0.03
N LYS A 183 -5.58 -8.33 -0.95
CA LYS A 183 -5.20 -9.75 -1.08
C LYS A 183 -4.55 -10.33 0.17
N GLY A 184 -3.83 -9.53 0.94
CA GLY A 184 -3.12 -9.96 2.15
C GLY A 184 -3.91 -9.80 3.46
N LEU A 185 -5.17 -9.35 3.40
CA LEU A 185 -5.93 -8.98 4.60
C LEU A 185 -6.46 -10.19 5.38
N THR A 186 -6.70 -11.32 4.72
CA THR A 186 -7.28 -12.50 5.37
C THR A 186 -6.45 -13.74 5.16
N THR A 187 -6.38 -14.59 6.17
CA THR A 187 -5.81 -15.93 6.05
C THR A 187 -6.90 -16.90 5.58
N GLY A 188 -6.73 -17.47 4.38
CA GLY A 188 -7.70 -18.41 3.80
C GLY A 188 -9.09 -17.85 3.52
N GLY A 189 -9.25 -16.52 3.49
CA GLY A 189 -10.57 -15.87 3.29
C GLY A 189 -11.52 -15.93 4.49
N GLU A 190 -11.10 -16.52 5.63
CA GLU A 190 -12.00 -16.76 6.77
C GLU A 190 -11.56 -16.03 8.05
N LYS A 191 -10.30 -15.61 8.13
CA LYS A 191 -9.74 -15.01 9.33
C LYS A 191 -8.97 -13.73 9.04
N LEU A 192 -9.35 -12.64 9.70
CA LEU A 192 -8.58 -11.41 9.81
C LEU A 192 -7.86 -11.37 11.14
N VAL A 193 -6.55 -11.17 11.14
CA VAL A 193 -5.75 -10.97 12.37
C VAL A 193 -4.87 -9.74 12.22
N ILE A 194 -5.04 -8.80 13.13
CA ILE A 194 -4.21 -7.59 13.24
C ILE A 194 -3.55 -7.60 14.62
N ASP A 195 -2.27 -7.95 14.67
CA ASP A 195 -1.52 -8.00 15.94
C ASP A 195 -0.87 -6.66 16.32
N SER A 196 -0.74 -5.73 15.38
CA SER A 196 -0.17 -4.41 15.59
C SER A 196 -0.47 -3.50 14.40
N PHE A 197 -0.81 -2.23 14.67
CA PHE A 197 -1.10 -1.25 13.62
C PHE A 197 0.14 -0.67 12.96
N SER A 198 1.32 -0.78 13.61
CA SER A 198 2.53 -0.07 13.17
C SER A 198 3.34 -0.79 12.10
N HIS A 199 3.24 -2.11 11.96
CA HIS A 199 4.20 -2.87 11.16
C HIS A 199 3.60 -3.83 10.11
N GLY A 200 2.32 -4.19 10.19
CA GLY A 200 1.68 -5.14 9.28
C GLY A 200 1.07 -4.51 8.02
N ALA A 201 0.79 -5.32 7.01
CA ALA A 201 0.09 -4.91 5.79
C ALA A 201 -1.27 -4.27 6.10
N ILE A 202 -1.97 -4.78 7.11
CA ILE A 202 -3.29 -4.35 7.52
C ILE A 202 -3.25 -2.98 8.21
N GLY A 203 -2.27 -2.74 9.11
CA GLY A 203 -2.09 -1.42 9.72
C GLY A 203 -1.82 -0.34 8.66
N LYS A 204 -1.04 -0.67 7.64
CA LYS A 204 -0.82 0.21 6.49
C LYS A 204 -2.10 0.43 5.68
N PHE A 205 -2.91 -0.60 5.48
CA PHE A 205 -4.20 -0.46 4.80
C PHE A 205 -5.12 0.51 5.55
N ILE A 206 -5.25 0.35 6.86
CA ILE A 206 -6.07 1.24 7.70
C ILE A 206 -5.53 2.68 7.65
N GLY A 207 -4.21 2.87 7.73
CA GLY A 207 -3.57 4.19 7.62
C GLY A 207 -3.75 4.87 6.27
N LEU A 208 -3.98 4.10 5.21
CA LEU A 208 -4.20 4.61 3.86
C LEU A 208 -5.69 4.84 3.55
N TYR A 209 -6.54 3.89 3.89
CA TYR A 209 -7.92 3.82 3.38
C TYR A 209 -8.98 3.91 4.48
N GLY A 210 -8.58 3.74 5.75
CA GLY A 210 -9.50 3.67 6.87
C GLY A 210 -10.05 2.27 7.15
N LEU A 211 -10.72 2.12 8.28
CA LEU A 211 -11.29 0.84 8.71
C LEU A 211 -12.55 0.48 7.92
N ASP A 212 -13.37 1.46 7.54
CA ASP A 212 -14.58 1.24 6.72
C ASP A 212 -14.23 0.60 5.38
N ASP A 213 -13.19 1.13 4.73
CA ASP A 213 -12.67 0.54 3.49
C ASP A 213 -12.09 -0.87 3.72
N LEU A 214 -11.42 -1.12 4.84
CA LEU A 214 -10.94 -2.46 5.19
C LEU A 214 -12.12 -3.41 5.28
N ILE A 215 -13.10 -3.09 6.12
CA ILE A 215 -14.29 -3.91 6.33
C ILE A 215 -15.02 -4.12 5.00
N GLY A 216 -15.21 -3.08 4.20
CA GLY A 216 -15.84 -3.17 2.87
C GLY A 216 -15.17 -4.14 1.90
N ASN A 217 -13.86 -4.40 2.06
CA ASN A 217 -13.10 -5.33 1.21
C ASN A 217 -12.94 -6.75 1.80
N LEU A 218 -13.45 -7.03 3.01
CA LEU A 218 -13.41 -8.37 3.57
C LEU A 218 -14.50 -9.26 2.96
N PRO A 219 -14.25 -10.56 2.80
CA PRO A 219 -15.24 -11.49 2.27
C PRO A 219 -16.36 -11.76 3.27
N ASP A 220 -17.59 -11.97 2.79
CA ASP A 220 -18.75 -12.31 3.64
C ASP A 220 -18.61 -13.68 4.36
N THR A 221 -17.66 -14.51 3.91
CA THR A 221 -17.30 -15.79 4.54
C THR A 221 -16.42 -15.65 5.78
N LEU A 222 -16.14 -14.42 6.23
CA LEU A 222 -15.28 -14.16 7.38
C LEU A 222 -15.87 -14.80 8.66
N LYS A 223 -15.05 -15.61 9.34
CA LYS A 223 -15.42 -16.33 10.58
C LYS A 223 -14.78 -15.75 11.83
N GLU A 224 -13.59 -15.15 11.69
CA GLU A 224 -12.86 -14.57 12.81
C GLU A 224 -12.34 -13.18 12.50
N PHE A 225 -12.61 -12.24 13.39
CA PHE A 225 -12.18 -10.84 13.30
C PHE A 225 -11.40 -10.46 14.55
N HIS A 226 -10.07 -10.44 14.44
CA HIS A 226 -9.17 -10.20 15.56
C HIS A 226 -8.35 -8.94 15.34
N ILE A 227 -8.48 -7.97 16.25
CA ILE A 227 -7.64 -6.78 16.30
C ILE A 227 -7.05 -6.66 17.71
N GLN A 228 -5.73 -6.72 17.80
CA GLN A 228 -4.98 -6.54 19.04
C GLN A 228 -4.02 -5.37 18.87
N ASN A 229 -4.14 -4.37 19.74
CA ASN A 229 -3.25 -3.24 19.73
C ASN A 229 -2.22 -3.38 20.85
N ARG A 230 -1.01 -3.75 20.49
CA ARG A 230 0.10 -3.91 21.44
C ARG A 230 0.88 -2.61 21.68
N ASP A 231 0.55 -1.54 20.97
CA ASP A 231 1.24 -0.25 21.10
C ASP A 231 0.67 0.55 22.26
N LYS A 232 1.51 1.08 23.14
CA LYS A 232 1.09 1.85 24.34
C LYS A 232 0.33 3.15 24.00
N ASN A 233 0.52 3.70 22.81
CA ASN A 233 -0.18 4.88 22.30
C ASN A 233 -1.21 4.49 21.21
N GLY A 234 -1.89 3.38 21.41
CA GLY A 234 -2.65 2.68 20.42
C GLY A 234 -3.69 3.51 19.69
N LEU A 235 -3.78 3.27 18.39
CA LEU A 235 -4.87 3.76 17.56
C LEU A 235 -6.19 3.22 18.11
N ILE A 236 -7.09 4.13 18.51
CA ILE A 236 -8.47 3.78 18.78
C ILE A 236 -9.21 3.74 17.45
N ILE A 237 -9.93 2.68 17.23
CA ILE A 237 -10.75 2.46 16.04
C ILE A 237 -12.22 2.40 16.43
N ASN A 238 -13.09 2.91 15.58
CA ASN A 238 -14.52 2.72 15.69
C ASN A 238 -14.92 1.58 14.75
N ILE A 239 -15.50 0.51 15.31
CA ILE A 239 -16.02 -0.58 14.49
C ILE A 239 -17.29 -0.06 13.80
N PRO A 240 -17.35 -0.09 12.45
CA PRO A 240 -18.52 0.40 11.75
C PRO A 240 -19.69 -0.58 11.76
N GLU A 241 -20.90 -0.07 11.48
CA GLU A 241 -22.14 -0.87 11.43
C GLU A 241 -22.09 -2.02 10.40
N GLU A 242 -21.24 -1.89 9.37
CA GLU A 242 -21.01 -2.90 8.35
C GLU A 242 -20.47 -4.22 8.92
N ILE A 243 -19.97 -4.27 10.15
CA ILE A 243 -19.57 -5.52 10.82
C ILE A 243 -20.73 -6.50 10.87
N GLY A 244 -21.97 -6.00 10.99
CA GLY A 244 -23.18 -6.81 11.02
C GLY A 244 -23.48 -7.61 9.73
N ARG A 245 -22.80 -7.36 8.61
CA ARG A 245 -22.97 -8.12 7.36
C ARG A 245 -22.32 -9.51 7.40
N PHE A 246 -21.33 -9.72 8.27
CA PHE A 246 -20.57 -10.98 8.32
C PHE A 246 -21.32 -12.08 9.09
N LYS A 247 -22.35 -12.65 8.48
CA LYS A 247 -23.23 -13.64 9.14
C LYS A 247 -22.55 -14.96 9.51
N GLU A 248 -21.33 -15.18 9.01
CA GLU A 248 -20.50 -16.35 9.32
C GLU A 248 -19.55 -16.11 10.50
N LEU A 249 -19.47 -14.89 11.07
CA LEU A 249 -18.62 -14.60 12.20
C LEU A 249 -18.96 -15.46 13.42
N THR A 250 -17.94 -16.16 13.92
CA THR A 250 -17.99 -16.98 15.13
C THR A 250 -17.18 -16.41 16.29
N GLY A 251 -16.18 -15.57 15.97
CA GLY A 251 -15.30 -14.96 16.97
C GLY A 251 -14.89 -13.52 16.62
N ILE A 252 -15.00 -12.64 17.64
CA ILE A 252 -14.49 -11.27 17.57
C ILE A 252 -13.56 -11.05 18.77
N ILE A 253 -12.34 -10.58 18.50
CA ILE A 253 -11.38 -10.15 19.51
C ILE A 253 -10.94 -8.72 19.21
N LEU A 254 -11.21 -7.81 20.13
CA LEU A 254 -10.84 -6.40 20.06
C LEU A 254 -10.11 -6.03 21.35
N ASP A 255 -8.79 -6.01 21.31
CA ASP A 255 -7.94 -5.81 22.48
C ASP A 255 -7.22 -4.44 22.40
N ASN A 256 -7.49 -3.58 23.40
CA ASN A 256 -6.88 -2.26 23.54
C ASN A 256 -7.01 -1.36 22.30
N CYS A 257 -8.16 -1.37 21.62
CA CYS A 257 -8.28 -0.70 20.32
C CYS A 257 -9.59 0.03 20.07
N ILE A 258 -10.60 -0.07 20.95
CA ILE A 258 -11.94 0.49 20.72
C ILE A 258 -12.41 1.38 21.88
N GLU A 259 -13.33 2.31 21.56
CA GLU A 259 -14.08 3.11 22.53
C GLU A 259 -15.59 2.89 22.45
N SER A 260 -16.06 2.23 21.37
CA SER A 260 -17.48 1.89 21.19
C SER A 260 -17.63 0.60 20.38
N ILE A 261 -18.79 -0.03 20.51
CA ILE A 261 -19.26 -1.17 19.72
C ILE A 261 -20.61 -0.82 19.09
N PRO A 262 -20.80 -1.07 17.78
CA PRO A 262 -22.04 -0.78 17.10
C PRO A 262 -23.14 -1.79 17.43
N ASP A 263 -24.41 -1.35 17.37
CA ASP A 263 -25.56 -2.22 17.62
C ASP A 263 -25.70 -3.36 16.60
N SER A 264 -25.15 -3.18 15.39
CA SER A 264 -25.15 -4.22 14.36
C SER A 264 -24.42 -5.51 14.77
N ILE A 265 -23.56 -5.48 15.78
CA ILE A 265 -22.97 -6.70 16.34
C ILE A 265 -24.05 -7.70 16.80
N CYS A 266 -25.19 -7.20 17.27
CA CYS A 266 -26.31 -8.01 17.72
C CYS A 266 -27.04 -8.75 16.59
N THR A 267 -26.72 -8.44 15.34
CA THR A 267 -27.29 -9.14 14.16
C THR A 267 -26.45 -10.34 13.70
N LEU A 268 -25.43 -10.73 14.46
CA LEU A 268 -24.49 -11.82 14.13
C LEU A 268 -24.97 -13.16 14.68
N PRO A 269 -25.63 -14.01 13.87
CA PRO A 269 -26.36 -15.18 14.39
C PRO A 269 -25.43 -16.31 14.87
N LYS A 270 -24.17 -16.33 14.39
CA LYS A 270 -23.20 -17.38 14.69
C LYS A 270 -22.10 -16.94 15.66
N LEU A 271 -22.18 -15.71 16.19
CA LEU A 271 -21.14 -15.21 17.08
C LEU A 271 -21.17 -15.98 18.41
N ARG A 272 -20.07 -16.68 18.68
CA ARG A 272 -19.89 -17.56 19.86
C ARG A 272 -18.99 -16.95 20.92
N PHE A 273 -18.01 -16.17 20.47
CA PHE A 273 -16.96 -15.62 21.32
C PHE A 273 -16.79 -14.13 21.04
N LEU A 274 -16.92 -13.30 22.08
CA LEU A 274 -16.70 -11.85 22.02
C LEU A 274 -15.70 -11.45 23.10
N ALA A 275 -14.49 -11.05 22.71
CA ALA A 275 -13.47 -10.55 23.62
C ALA A 275 -13.18 -9.07 23.34
N LEU A 276 -13.37 -8.25 24.36
CA LEU A 276 -13.20 -6.80 24.34
C LEU A 276 -12.22 -6.37 25.43
N ASN A 277 -11.06 -7.02 25.47
CA ASN A 277 -10.09 -6.89 26.56
C ASN A 277 -9.37 -5.55 26.53
N ASN A 278 -8.99 -5.05 27.72
CA ASN A 278 -8.09 -3.89 27.88
C ASN A 278 -8.58 -2.59 27.23
N ASN A 279 -9.85 -2.47 26.88
CA ASN A 279 -10.41 -1.27 26.25
C ASN A 279 -10.81 -0.23 27.28
N GLN A 280 -9.84 0.54 27.78
CA GLN A 280 -10.04 1.52 28.85
C GLN A 280 -10.95 2.69 28.48
N LYS A 281 -11.17 2.94 27.17
CA LYS A 281 -12.08 3.97 26.68
C LYS A 281 -13.50 3.47 26.43
N LEU A 282 -13.70 2.15 26.39
CA LEU A 282 -15.02 1.55 26.25
C LEU A 282 -15.80 1.71 27.57
N THR A 283 -16.95 2.37 27.53
CA THR A 283 -17.76 2.66 28.70
C THR A 283 -19.06 1.87 28.75
N SER A 284 -19.52 1.37 27.61
CA SER A 284 -20.76 0.59 27.52
C SER A 284 -20.67 -0.41 26.36
N ILE A 285 -21.49 -1.43 26.44
CA ILE A 285 -21.76 -2.39 25.37
C ILE A 285 -23.26 -2.48 25.15
N PRO A 286 -23.74 -2.80 23.92
CA PRO A 286 -25.15 -2.92 23.61
C PRO A 286 -25.86 -3.99 24.47
N ASP A 287 -27.05 -3.68 25.00
CA ASP A 287 -27.86 -4.61 25.80
C ASP A 287 -28.23 -5.88 25.01
N CYS A 288 -28.42 -5.75 23.71
CA CYS A 288 -28.79 -6.84 22.82
C CYS A 288 -27.71 -7.92 22.67
N ILE A 289 -26.49 -7.71 23.17
CA ILE A 289 -25.45 -8.74 23.20
C ILE A 289 -25.94 -9.95 24.03
N ALA A 290 -26.74 -9.71 25.07
CA ALA A 290 -27.35 -10.79 25.85
C ALA A 290 -28.27 -11.69 25.04
N ASP A 291 -28.87 -11.18 23.94
CA ASP A 291 -29.85 -11.90 23.12
C ASP A 291 -29.20 -12.60 21.90
N LEU A 292 -27.88 -12.53 21.75
CA LEU A 292 -27.18 -13.23 20.68
C LEU A 292 -27.37 -14.75 20.82
N PRO A 293 -27.90 -15.42 19.78
CA PRO A 293 -28.38 -16.82 19.93
C PRO A 293 -27.29 -17.86 20.10
N SER A 294 -26.04 -17.51 19.72
CA SER A 294 -24.92 -18.45 19.78
C SER A 294 -23.82 -17.99 20.74
N LEU A 295 -23.92 -16.80 21.32
CA LEU A 295 -22.87 -16.26 22.17
C LEU A 295 -22.83 -17.01 23.51
N TYR A 296 -21.69 -17.64 23.79
CA TYR A 296 -21.48 -18.32 25.06
C TYR A 296 -20.37 -17.69 25.92
N PHE A 297 -19.51 -16.88 25.33
CA PHE A 297 -18.40 -16.29 26.07
C PHE A 297 -18.23 -14.79 25.75
N LEU A 298 -18.29 -13.97 26.79
CA LEU A 298 -17.99 -12.55 26.77
C LEU A 298 -16.79 -12.26 27.68
N ASN A 299 -15.77 -11.60 27.16
CA ASN A 299 -14.59 -11.24 27.96
C ASN A 299 -14.34 -9.72 27.89
N LEU A 300 -14.45 -9.07 29.02
CA LEU A 300 -14.23 -7.64 29.25
C LEU A 300 -13.02 -7.38 30.19
N LYS A 301 -12.17 -8.39 30.39
CA LYS A 301 -11.02 -8.29 31.29
C LYS A 301 -10.14 -7.08 30.97
N GLY A 302 -9.89 -6.23 31.97
CA GLY A 302 -9.10 -5.01 31.78
C GLY A 302 -9.85 -3.87 31.09
N SER A 303 -11.15 -4.00 30.83
CA SER A 303 -12.03 -2.93 30.34
C SER A 303 -12.90 -2.42 31.53
N ASP A 304 -12.22 -1.91 32.53
CA ASP A 304 -12.80 -1.68 33.88
C ASP A 304 -13.85 -0.55 33.91
N ASN A 305 -13.91 0.28 32.86
CA ASN A 305 -14.87 1.36 32.73
C ASN A 305 -16.20 0.93 32.10
N VAL A 306 -16.31 -0.32 31.63
CA VAL A 306 -17.52 -0.82 30.98
C VAL A 306 -18.63 -1.05 32.03
N GLN A 307 -19.77 -0.40 31.83
CA GLN A 307 -20.99 -0.72 32.51
C GLN A 307 -21.61 -1.97 31.85
N VAL A 308 -21.52 -3.11 32.57
CA VAL A 308 -22.08 -4.36 32.07
C VAL A 308 -23.60 -4.29 32.20
N PRO A 309 -24.37 -4.49 31.10
CA PRO A 309 -25.83 -4.47 31.12
C PRO A 309 -26.44 -5.47 32.11
N GLU A 310 -27.58 -5.12 32.72
CA GLU A 310 -28.31 -6.03 33.63
C GLU A 310 -28.79 -7.29 32.89
N SER A 311 -29.09 -7.20 31.61
CA SER A 311 -29.42 -8.34 30.73
C SER A 311 -28.30 -9.39 30.71
N ILE A 312 -27.04 -8.96 30.62
CA ILE A 312 -25.85 -9.84 30.66
C ILE A 312 -25.72 -10.46 32.09
N LYS A 313 -25.84 -9.65 33.13
CA LYS A 313 -25.74 -10.13 34.52
C LYS A 313 -26.85 -11.12 34.88
N ALA A 314 -28.04 -10.93 34.34
CA ALA A 314 -29.19 -11.81 34.59
C ALA A 314 -29.06 -13.16 33.84
N LYS A 315 -28.44 -13.19 32.71
CA LYS A 315 -28.31 -14.39 31.87
C LYS A 315 -27.02 -15.17 32.09
N GLY A 316 -25.92 -14.48 32.39
CA GLY A 316 -24.60 -15.09 32.46
C GLY A 316 -24.09 -15.31 33.87
N THR A 317 -23.11 -16.23 33.98
CA THR A 317 -22.32 -16.45 35.21
C THR A 317 -20.96 -15.80 35.04
N GLU A 318 -20.56 -14.92 35.96
CA GLU A 318 -19.22 -14.35 35.98
C GLU A 318 -18.20 -15.42 36.45
N MET A 319 -17.31 -15.83 35.53
CA MET A 319 -16.27 -16.83 35.80
C MET A 319 -15.00 -16.23 36.41
N GLY A 320 -14.89 -14.91 36.41
CA GLY A 320 -13.77 -14.12 36.93
C GLY A 320 -13.93 -12.67 36.51
N PRO A 321 -13.09 -11.74 37.01
CA PRO A 321 -13.27 -10.31 36.75
C PRO A 321 -13.42 -10.01 35.23
N GLY A 322 -14.64 -9.58 34.85
CA GLY A 322 -14.97 -9.23 33.47
C GLY A 322 -15.11 -10.40 32.47
N MET A 323 -15.16 -11.66 32.97
CA MET A 323 -15.36 -12.84 32.13
C MET A 323 -16.72 -13.48 32.40
N TRP A 324 -17.55 -13.59 31.39
CA TRP A 324 -18.91 -14.07 31.46
C TRP A 324 -19.13 -15.32 30.64
N ASP A 325 -19.63 -16.39 31.26
CA ASP A 325 -20.22 -17.53 30.58
C ASP A 325 -21.73 -17.25 30.42
N LEU A 326 -22.18 -17.26 29.16
CA LEU A 326 -23.56 -16.97 28.78
C LEU A 326 -24.33 -18.24 28.36
N GLN A 327 -23.76 -19.43 28.56
CA GLN A 327 -24.47 -20.69 28.35
C GLN A 327 -25.44 -20.94 29.51
N ASP A 328 -26.70 -21.22 29.19
CA ASP A 328 -27.70 -21.76 30.10
C ASP A 328 -27.47 -23.24 30.38
#